data_cdfa0f99546b1753c5f2875ff4c5581b
#
_entry.id   cdfa0f99546b1753c5f2875ff4c5581b
#
_cell.length_a   1.000
_cell.length_b   1.000
_cell.length_c   1.000
_cell.angle_alpha   90.00
_cell.angle_beta   90.00
_cell.angle_gamma   90.00
#
_symmetry.space_group_name_H-M   'P 1'
#
loop_
_entity.id
_entity.type
_entity.pdbx_description
1 polymer ?
#
loop_
_entity_poly.entity_id
_entity_poly.type
_entity_poly.pdbx_seq_one_letter_code
_entity_poly.pdbx_strand_id
1 'polypeptide(L)'
;EMYLGGQGVGEATDKLLYGEVNPSGRLAETFPLRLEDNPSYLNFPGDGVNVDYAEGIYVGYRYYDARKMPVRWAFGHGLSYTEYEYSNLNMPAESLDDKGCVKVTVDVKNTGSMVGKEVVQLYVSDKNGTAGRPVKELKGFAKVELQPGETKTVEFALTARDLSFYHEGLGDWYAPSGTYEVLIGHASDEIALRGELSFKTEKQLPLYVSGATTIGELMAHPVTAPIIGGLMQNMQGAMGAMQSDPTENVEDTLGTGAEMMKAMMHGMPLKSLASFAGAEMAAQIELMIQGMNQALGNK
;
A
#
# COMPACT_ATOMS: atom_id res chain seq x y z
N GLU A 1 -29.60 3.12 5.96
CA GLU A 1 -29.55 3.16 4.51
C GLU A 1 -30.16 1.90 3.91
N MET A 2 -31.03 2.02 2.94
CA MET A 2 -31.75 0.92 2.31
C MET A 2 -31.47 0.81 0.80
N TYR A 3 -30.70 1.73 0.25
CA TYR A 3 -30.42 1.84 -1.19
C TYR A 3 -31.72 1.74 -2.03
N LEU A 4 -31.67 0.99 -3.13
CA LEU A 4 -32.85 0.68 -3.94
C LEU A 4 -33.50 -0.60 -3.41
N GLY A 5 -34.42 -0.46 -2.48
CA GLY A 5 -35.19 -1.57 -1.93
C GLY A 5 -36.12 -2.19 -2.99
N GLY A 6 -36.22 -3.52 -2.96
CA GLY A 6 -37.15 -4.26 -3.82
C GLY A 6 -38.58 -4.26 -3.27
N GLN A 7 -39.42 -5.15 -3.80
CA GLN A 7 -40.85 -5.25 -3.48
C GLN A 7 -41.13 -5.47 -1.99
N GLY A 8 -40.25 -6.18 -1.26
CA GLY A 8 -40.38 -6.46 0.17
C GLY A 8 -39.79 -5.39 1.09
N VAL A 9 -39.39 -4.20 0.61
CA VAL A 9 -38.68 -3.19 1.41
C VAL A 9 -39.47 -2.69 2.60
N GLY A 10 -40.80 -2.54 2.46
CA GLY A 10 -41.67 -2.08 3.56
C GLY A 10 -41.68 -3.05 4.73
N GLU A 11 -41.94 -4.33 4.46
CA GLU A 11 -41.94 -5.38 5.48
C GLU A 11 -40.56 -5.58 6.12
N ALA A 12 -39.49 -5.54 5.33
CA ALA A 12 -38.12 -5.65 5.83
C ALA A 12 -37.77 -4.46 6.77
N THR A 13 -38.18 -3.24 6.40
CA THR A 13 -37.98 -2.04 7.21
C THR A 13 -38.72 -2.13 8.54
N ASP A 14 -39.98 -2.57 8.51
CA ASP A 14 -40.82 -2.75 9.69
C ASP A 14 -40.14 -3.71 10.68
N LYS A 15 -39.79 -4.90 10.23
CA LYS A 15 -39.12 -5.91 11.07
C LYS A 15 -37.80 -5.44 11.67
N LEU A 16 -37.01 -4.66 10.92
CA LEU A 16 -35.75 -4.10 11.40
C LEU A 16 -36.01 -3.00 12.44
N LEU A 17 -36.94 -2.08 12.19
CA LEU A 17 -37.21 -0.96 13.10
C LEU A 17 -37.84 -1.38 14.43
N TYR A 18 -38.71 -2.39 14.42
CA TYR A 18 -39.36 -2.90 15.62
C TYR A 18 -38.61 -4.05 16.30
N GLY A 19 -37.43 -4.40 15.82
CA GLY A 19 -36.53 -5.36 16.47
C GLY A 19 -36.93 -6.83 16.30
N GLU A 20 -37.83 -7.16 15.36
CA GLU A 20 -38.15 -8.55 15.04
C GLU A 20 -36.96 -9.24 14.38
N VAL A 21 -36.15 -8.49 13.64
CA VAL A 21 -34.94 -8.96 12.98
C VAL A 21 -33.76 -8.05 13.33
N ASN A 22 -32.63 -8.64 13.71
CA ASN A 22 -31.41 -7.90 13.97
C ASN A 22 -30.78 -7.45 12.65
N PRO A 23 -30.50 -6.14 12.45
CA PRO A 23 -29.82 -5.66 11.26
C PRO A 23 -28.39 -6.26 11.17
N SER A 24 -27.97 -6.56 9.96
CA SER A 24 -26.66 -7.18 9.71
C SER A 24 -26.04 -6.75 8.37
N GLY A 25 -26.59 -5.69 7.77
CA GLY A 25 -26.05 -5.07 6.58
C GLY A 25 -24.82 -4.24 6.93
N ARG A 26 -23.90 -4.13 5.96
CA ARG A 26 -22.72 -3.27 6.02
C ARG A 26 -22.70 -2.37 4.79
N LEU A 27 -22.30 -1.12 4.99
CA LEU A 27 -22.16 -0.16 3.89
C LEU A 27 -21.09 -0.64 2.89
N ALA A 28 -21.46 -0.68 1.63
CA ALA A 28 -20.55 -1.04 0.53
C ALA A 28 -19.74 0.17 0.01
N GLU A 29 -19.91 1.32 0.62
CA GLU A 29 -19.24 2.58 0.28
C GLU A 29 -19.00 3.43 1.52
N THR A 30 -18.19 4.47 1.39
CA THR A 30 -17.96 5.48 2.42
C THR A 30 -18.86 6.67 2.18
N PHE A 31 -19.57 7.14 3.21
CA PHE A 31 -20.36 8.36 3.16
C PHE A 31 -19.52 9.53 3.68
N PRO A 32 -19.17 10.51 2.84
CA PRO A 32 -18.44 11.69 3.26
C PRO A 32 -19.32 12.60 4.13
N LEU A 33 -18.71 13.58 4.78
CA LEU A 33 -19.45 14.61 5.54
C LEU A 33 -20.14 15.60 4.61
N ARG A 34 -19.56 15.87 3.43
CA ARG A 34 -20.06 16.82 2.43
C ARG A 34 -19.87 16.25 1.04
N LEU A 35 -20.66 16.70 0.09
CA LEU A 35 -20.55 16.28 -1.31
C LEU A 35 -19.18 16.63 -1.91
N GLU A 36 -18.63 17.79 -1.54
CA GLU A 36 -17.33 18.29 -2.00
C GLU A 36 -16.16 17.44 -1.53
N ASP A 37 -16.35 16.62 -0.50
CA ASP A 37 -15.33 15.69 -0.01
C ASP A 37 -15.20 14.42 -0.89
N ASN A 38 -16.09 14.23 -1.86
CA ASN A 38 -16.06 13.10 -2.77
C ASN A 38 -14.87 13.21 -3.74
N PRO A 39 -14.05 12.17 -3.94
CA PRO A 39 -12.88 12.23 -4.81
C PRO A 39 -13.19 12.57 -6.27
N SER A 40 -14.38 12.25 -6.75
CA SER A 40 -14.82 12.57 -8.12
C SER A 40 -15.50 13.95 -8.26
N TYR A 41 -15.65 14.72 -7.18
CA TYR A 41 -16.46 15.95 -7.16
C TYR A 41 -16.07 16.96 -8.26
N LEU A 42 -14.78 17.14 -8.51
CA LEU A 42 -14.29 18.07 -9.51
C LEU A 42 -14.38 17.55 -10.97
N ASN A 43 -14.52 16.24 -11.14
CA ASN A 43 -14.46 15.58 -12.45
C ASN A 43 -15.81 15.07 -12.93
N PHE A 44 -16.79 14.89 -12.03
CA PHE A 44 -18.14 14.46 -12.37
C PHE A 44 -19.09 15.66 -12.48
N PRO A 45 -19.96 15.73 -13.49
CA PRO A 45 -20.21 14.77 -14.57
C PRO A 45 -19.31 14.90 -15.81
N GLY A 46 -18.22 15.65 -15.74
CA GLY A 46 -17.32 15.93 -16.85
C GLY A 46 -17.74 17.15 -17.67
N ASP A 47 -17.25 17.25 -18.91
CA ASP A 47 -17.47 18.36 -19.83
C ASP A 47 -18.68 18.17 -20.78
N GLY A 48 -19.46 17.12 -20.58
CA GLY A 48 -20.59 16.71 -21.43
C GLY A 48 -20.22 15.71 -22.53
N VAL A 49 -18.94 15.47 -22.76
CA VAL A 49 -18.41 14.49 -23.73
C VAL A 49 -17.50 13.48 -23.02
N ASN A 50 -16.62 13.97 -22.16
CA ASN A 50 -15.64 13.15 -21.43
C ASN A 50 -15.84 13.26 -19.94
N VAL A 51 -15.52 12.17 -19.22
CA VAL A 51 -15.47 12.11 -17.76
C VAL A 51 -14.12 11.54 -17.37
N ASP A 52 -13.34 12.30 -16.59
CA ASP A 52 -12.04 11.86 -16.10
C ASP A 52 -12.19 11.11 -14.77
N TYR A 53 -11.72 9.87 -14.72
CA TYR A 53 -11.60 9.08 -13.48
C TYR A 53 -10.28 9.40 -12.77
N ALA A 54 -10.12 10.65 -12.35
CA ALA A 54 -8.85 11.19 -11.83
C ALA A 54 -8.47 10.63 -10.46
N GLU A 55 -9.39 9.99 -9.74
CA GLU A 55 -9.14 9.34 -8.47
C GLU A 55 -8.25 8.09 -8.58
N GLY A 56 -8.16 7.46 -9.76
CA GLY A 56 -7.37 6.25 -9.99
C GLY A 56 -7.76 5.13 -9.04
N ILE A 57 -6.79 4.59 -8.29
CA ILE A 57 -7.03 3.53 -7.30
C ILE A 57 -7.62 4.04 -5.98
N TYR A 58 -7.63 5.36 -5.76
CA TYR A 58 -8.11 5.98 -4.53
C TYR A 58 -9.62 6.21 -4.57
N VAL A 59 -10.38 5.13 -4.68
CA VAL A 59 -11.84 5.11 -4.66
C VAL A 59 -12.34 4.74 -3.27
N GLY A 60 -13.40 5.40 -2.80
CA GLY A 60 -14.05 5.13 -1.53
C GLY A 60 -13.10 5.28 -0.34
N TYR A 61 -13.11 4.33 0.61
CA TYR A 61 -12.30 4.37 1.84
C TYR A 61 -10.79 4.53 1.57
N ARG A 62 -10.28 4.05 0.43
CA ARG A 62 -8.86 4.20 0.06
C ARG A 62 -8.46 5.66 -0.04
N TYR A 63 -9.34 6.50 -0.58
CA TYR A 63 -9.14 7.95 -0.67
C TYR A 63 -9.19 8.61 0.70
N TYR A 64 -10.25 8.37 1.47
CA TYR A 64 -10.44 9.01 2.76
C TYR A 64 -9.35 8.62 3.77
N ASP A 65 -8.92 7.36 3.77
CA ASP A 65 -7.79 6.88 4.57
C ASP A 65 -6.48 7.59 4.19
N ALA A 66 -6.17 7.66 2.89
CA ALA A 66 -4.95 8.29 2.39
C ALA A 66 -4.91 9.81 2.71
N ARG A 67 -6.07 10.46 2.64
CA ARG A 67 -6.23 11.88 2.98
C ARG A 67 -6.40 12.13 4.47
N LYS A 68 -6.57 11.09 5.29
CA LYS A 68 -6.92 11.18 6.72
C LYS A 68 -8.14 12.07 6.96
N MET A 69 -9.12 11.97 6.07
CA MET A 69 -10.34 12.78 6.12
C MET A 69 -11.39 12.12 7.01
N PRO A 70 -12.06 12.90 7.86
CA PRO A 70 -13.21 12.39 8.60
C PRO A 70 -14.38 12.11 7.65
N VAL A 71 -15.12 11.05 7.95
CA VAL A 71 -16.28 10.63 7.17
C VAL A 71 -17.51 10.51 8.03
N ARG A 72 -18.71 10.51 7.43
CA ARG A 72 -19.96 10.32 8.15
C ARG A 72 -20.13 8.87 8.60
N TRP A 73 -19.92 7.94 7.66
CA TRP A 73 -19.87 6.51 7.90
C TRP A 73 -18.84 5.89 6.98
N ALA A 74 -17.98 5.08 7.55
CA ALA A 74 -16.93 4.41 6.83
C ALA A 74 -17.46 3.22 6.00
N PHE A 75 -16.71 2.81 5.01
CA PHE A 75 -16.93 1.54 4.32
C PHE A 75 -16.96 0.38 5.32
N GLY A 76 -17.95 -0.47 5.19
CA GLY A 76 -18.13 -1.60 6.09
C GLY A 76 -18.91 -1.28 7.37
N HIS A 77 -19.23 0.00 7.64
CA HIS A 77 -20.04 0.39 8.80
C HIS A 77 -21.43 -0.25 8.79
N GLY A 78 -21.91 -0.63 9.95
CA GLY A 78 -23.27 -1.14 10.14
C GLY A 78 -23.60 -1.25 11.62
N LEU A 79 -24.90 -1.29 11.91
CA LEU A 79 -25.43 -1.38 13.26
C LEU A 79 -25.99 -2.78 13.53
N SER A 80 -26.05 -3.13 14.80
CA SER A 80 -26.65 -4.38 15.30
C SER A 80 -27.33 -4.11 16.65
N TYR A 81 -28.33 -4.92 17.01
CA TYR A 81 -28.95 -4.93 18.32
C TYR A 81 -28.22 -5.85 19.31
N THR A 82 -27.08 -6.43 18.89
CA THR A 82 -26.17 -7.20 19.74
C THR A 82 -24.74 -6.72 19.53
N GLU A 83 -23.82 -7.14 20.39
CA GLU A 83 -22.43 -6.74 20.36
C GLU A 83 -21.54 -7.94 20.06
N TYR A 84 -20.38 -7.68 19.41
CA TYR A 84 -19.43 -8.70 19.03
C TYR A 84 -18.04 -8.35 19.53
N GLU A 85 -17.33 -9.37 20.02
CA GLU A 85 -15.94 -9.28 20.44
C GLU A 85 -15.07 -10.14 19.52
N TYR A 86 -13.95 -9.58 19.06
CA TYR A 86 -12.95 -10.30 18.28
C TYR A 86 -11.74 -10.63 19.13
N SER A 87 -11.24 -11.85 19.00
CA SER A 87 -10.10 -12.35 19.77
C SER A 87 -9.31 -13.38 18.98
N ASN A 88 -8.17 -13.81 19.54
CA ASN A 88 -7.38 -14.94 19.06
C ASN A 88 -7.02 -14.86 17.56
N LEU A 89 -6.62 -13.66 17.07
CA LEU A 89 -6.04 -13.57 15.74
C LEU A 89 -4.80 -14.48 15.69
N ASN A 90 -4.86 -15.49 14.83
CA ASN A 90 -3.77 -16.44 14.65
C ASN A 90 -3.35 -16.50 13.19
N MET A 91 -2.04 -16.37 12.98
CA MET A 91 -1.36 -16.50 11.71
C MET A 91 -0.10 -17.33 11.92
N PRO A 92 0.32 -18.17 10.95
CA PRO A 92 1.56 -18.89 11.07
C PRO A 92 2.74 -17.91 11.18
N ALA A 93 3.75 -18.30 11.98
CA ALA A 93 4.99 -17.53 12.14
C ALA A 93 5.88 -17.54 10.88
N GLU A 94 5.57 -18.40 9.92
CA GLU A 94 6.31 -18.54 8.67
C GLU A 94 5.98 -17.40 7.69
N SER A 95 6.97 -17.04 6.87
CA SER A 95 6.76 -16.04 5.83
C SER A 95 5.96 -16.64 4.66
N LEU A 96 5.08 -15.83 4.07
CA LEU A 96 4.44 -16.12 2.80
C LEU A 96 5.41 -15.88 1.64
N ASP A 97 5.39 -16.73 0.64
CA ASP A 97 6.14 -16.57 -0.61
C ASP A 97 5.20 -16.49 -1.83
N ASP A 98 5.77 -16.41 -3.03
CA ASP A 98 5.01 -16.29 -4.28
C ASP A 98 4.02 -17.45 -4.56
N LYS A 99 4.22 -18.61 -3.96
CA LYS A 99 3.44 -19.84 -4.19
C LYS A 99 2.64 -20.28 -2.98
N GLY A 100 2.90 -19.68 -1.82
CA GLY A 100 2.32 -20.06 -0.54
C GLY A 100 0.90 -19.54 -0.34
N CYS A 101 0.29 -20.04 0.71
CA CYS A 101 -0.98 -19.56 1.25
C CYS A 101 -0.90 -19.51 2.77
N VAL A 102 -1.26 -18.38 3.36
CA VAL A 102 -1.33 -18.21 4.80
C VAL A 102 -2.79 -18.29 5.25
N LYS A 103 -3.05 -19.19 6.18
CA LYS A 103 -4.33 -19.28 6.86
C LYS A 103 -4.37 -18.27 8.00
N VAL A 104 -5.35 -17.37 7.97
CA VAL A 104 -5.63 -16.39 9.04
C VAL A 104 -6.90 -16.81 9.73
N THR A 105 -6.87 -16.97 11.04
CA THR A 105 -8.06 -17.30 11.84
C THR A 105 -8.31 -16.25 12.91
N VAL A 106 -9.58 -15.99 13.20
CA VAL A 106 -10.02 -15.08 14.26
C VAL A 106 -11.28 -15.63 14.91
N ASP A 107 -11.37 -15.53 16.22
CA ASP A 107 -12.57 -15.88 16.97
C ASP A 107 -13.49 -14.66 17.09
N VAL A 108 -14.78 -14.88 16.82
CA VAL A 108 -15.84 -13.87 16.95
C VAL A 108 -16.88 -14.40 17.93
N LYS A 109 -17.15 -13.62 18.98
CA LYS A 109 -18.12 -13.95 20.00
C LYS A 109 -19.25 -12.93 20.01
N ASN A 110 -20.49 -13.41 20.09
CA ASN A 110 -21.64 -12.58 20.39
C ASN A 110 -21.72 -12.36 21.92
N THR A 111 -21.43 -11.14 22.36
CA THR A 111 -21.43 -10.78 23.80
C THR A 111 -22.75 -10.21 24.27
N GLY A 112 -23.68 -9.93 23.35
CA GLY A 112 -25.01 -9.43 23.70
C GLY A 112 -26.04 -10.53 23.92
N SER A 113 -27.31 -10.13 23.99
CA SER A 113 -28.44 -10.99 24.37
C SER A 113 -29.32 -11.42 23.20
N MET A 114 -29.04 -10.95 21.97
CA MET A 114 -29.84 -11.24 20.79
C MET A 114 -29.01 -11.99 19.75
N VAL A 115 -29.64 -12.92 19.04
CA VAL A 115 -29.00 -13.55 17.87
C VAL A 115 -28.68 -12.50 16.83
N GLY A 116 -27.52 -12.61 16.22
CA GLY A 116 -27.09 -11.65 15.19
C GLY A 116 -26.13 -12.22 14.19
N LYS A 117 -25.90 -11.46 13.12
CA LYS A 117 -24.95 -11.82 12.06
C LYS A 117 -23.89 -10.75 11.96
N GLU A 118 -22.65 -11.14 12.17
CA GLU A 118 -21.50 -10.26 12.05
C GLU A 118 -20.80 -10.46 10.70
N VAL A 119 -20.26 -9.36 10.16
CA VAL A 119 -19.42 -9.38 8.97
C VAL A 119 -17.99 -9.04 9.36
N VAL A 120 -17.19 -10.07 9.48
CA VAL A 120 -15.76 -9.94 9.75
C VAL A 120 -15.04 -9.49 8.50
N GLN A 121 -14.27 -8.40 8.57
CA GLN A 121 -13.57 -7.80 7.44
C GLN A 121 -12.06 -7.93 7.65
N LEU A 122 -11.36 -8.49 6.65
CA LEU A 122 -9.92 -8.62 6.64
C LEU A 122 -9.33 -7.63 5.64
N TYR A 123 -8.43 -6.78 6.13
CA TYR A 123 -7.67 -5.83 5.33
C TYR A 123 -6.18 -6.17 5.38
N VAL A 124 -5.46 -5.76 4.35
CA VAL A 124 -4.00 -5.83 4.28
C VAL A 124 -3.43 -4.44 4.05
N SER A 125 -2.39 -4.08 4.80
CA SER A 125 -1.62 -2.85 4.69
C SER A 125 -0.17 -3.17 4.33
N ASP A 126 0.37 -2.51 3.30
CA ASP A 126 1.78 -2.59 2.94
C ASP A 126 2.61 -1.65 3.83
N LYS A 127 3.57 -2.22 4.58
CA LYS A 127 4.46 -1.46 5.47
C LYS A 127 5.83 -1.15 4.83
N ASN A 128 6.03 -1.54 3.59
CA ASN A 128 7.33 -1.39 2.91
C ASN A 128 7.53 0.01 2.32
N GLY A 129 6.55 0.90 2.42
CA GLY A 129 6.61 2.25 1.86
C GLY A 129 6.49 2.29 0.34
N THR A 130 5.87 1.27 -0.25
CA THR A 130 5.63 1.21 -1.70
C THR A 130 4.78 2.40 -2.15
N ALA A 131 5.32 3.21 -3.05
CA ALA A 131 4.63 4.38 -3.56
C ALA A 131 3.34 4.01 -4.31
N GLY A 132 2.33 4.86 -4.20
CA GLY A 132 1.06 4.68 -4.89
C GLY A 132 0.17 3.57 -4.34
N ARG A 133 0.45 3.04 -3.13
CA ARG A 133 -0.41 2.04 -2.48
C ARG A 133 -1.43 2.70 -1.54
N PRO A 134 -2.68 2.20 -1.48
CA PRO A 134 -3.63 2.57 -0.44
C PRO A 134 -3.11 2.21 0.95
N VAL A 135 -3.57 2.94 1.98
CA VAL A 135 -3.20 2.67 3.38
C VAL A 135 -3.51 1.23 3.78
N LYS A 136 -4.65 0.72 3.33
CA LYS A 136 -5.08 -0.67 3.48
C LYS A 136 -6.07 -1.05 2.38
N GLU A 137 -6.22 -2.34 2.14
CA GLU A 137 -7.15 -2.88 1.15
C GLU A 137 -7.92 -4.06 1.72
N LEU A 138 -9.24 -4.10 1.53
CA LEU A 138 -10.06 -5.26 1.86
C LEU A 138 -9.63 -6.45 0.98
N LYS A 139 -9.27 -7.55 1.62
CA LYS A 139 -8.84 -8.79 0.93
C LYS A 139 -9.77 -9.97 1.22
N GLY A 140 -10.58 -9.88 2.27
CA GLY A 140 -11.56 -10.90 2.58
C GLY A 140 -12.65 -10.38 3.52
N PHE A 141 -13.80 -11.04 3.47
CA PHE A 141 -14.86 -10.84 4.45
C PHE A 141 -15.67 -12.13 4.61
N ALA A 142 -16.23 -12.32 5.79
CA ALA A 142 -17.09 -13.47 6.07
C ALA A 142 -18.26 -13.03 6.96
N LYS A 143 -19.47 -13.49 6.62
CA LYS A 143 -20.67 -13.23 7.43
C LYS A 143 -21.01 -14.48 8.23
N VAL A 144 -21.05 -14.34 9.56
CA VAL A 144 -21.30 -15.44 10.49
C VAL A 144 -22.51 -15.12 11.37
N GLU A 145 -23.38 -16.09 11.57
CA GLU A 145 -24.51 -16.01 12.51
C GLU A 145 -24.07 -16.57 13.86
N LEU A 146 -24.38 -15.85 14.95
CA LEU A 146 -23.98 -16.19 16.31
C LEU A 146 -25.15 -16.04 17.27
N GLN A 147 -25.41 -17.11 18.04
CA GLN A 147 -26.32 -17.04 19.18
C GLN A 147 -25.72 -16.23 20.33
N PRO A 148 -26.53 -15.70 21.26
CA PRO A 148 -26.01 -15.09 22.47
C PRO A 148 -24.98 -15.96 23.19
N GLY A 149 -23.79 -15.42 23.45
CA GLY A 149 -22.69 -16.12 24.09
C GLY A 149 -21.88 -17.07 23.18
N GLU A 150 -22.34 -17.34 21.96
CA GLU A 150 -21.66 -18.21 21.02
C GLU A 150 -20.37 -17.59 20.47
N THR A 151 -19.32 -18.41 20.32
CA THR A 151 -18.07 -18.06 19.65
C THR A 151 -17.89 -18.92 18.43
N LYS A 152 -17.52 -18.34 17.31
CA LYS A 152 -17.12 -19.05 16.08
C LYS A 152 -15.77 -18.57 15.59
N THR A 153 -14.96 -19.50 15.11
CA THR A 153 -13.72 -19.18 14.42
C THR A 153 -13.99 -18.94 12.96
N VAL A 154 -13.58 -17.78 12.47
CA VAL A 154 -13.62 -17.38 11.06
C VAL A 154 -12.24 -17.57 10.47
N GLU A 155 -12.20 -18.08 9.24
CA GLU A 155 -10.97 -18.41 8.53
C GLU A 155 -10.89 -17.65 7.21
N PHE A 156 -9.70 -17.11 6.91
CA PHE A 156 -9.34 -16.51 5.64
C PHE A 156 -8.06 -17.16 5.11
N ALA A 157 -7.91 -17.12 3.79
CA ALA A 157 -6.70 -17.56 3.10
C ALA A 157 -6.09 -16.36 2.37
N LEU A 158 -4.84 -16.05 2.65
CA LEU A 158 -4.07 -15.01 1.97
C LEU A 158 -2.98 -15.62 1.10
N THR A 159 -2.88 -15.16 -0.12
CA THR A 159 -1.88 -15.54 -1.09
C THR A 159 -1.02 -14.33 -1.49
N ALA A 160 0.05 -14.54 -2.24
CA ALA A 160 0.84 -13.44 -2.81
C ALA A 160 -0.02 -12.45 -3.60
N ARG A 161 -1.10 -12.92 -4.24
CA ARG A 161 -2.03 -12.08 -4.99
C ARG A 161 -2.73 -11.03 -4.12
N ASP A 162 -3.04 -11.38 -2.88
CA ASP A 162 -3.72 -10.49 -1.94
C ASP A 162 -2.82 -9.34 -1.47
N LEU A 163 -1.50 -9.57 -1.50
CA LEU A 163 -0.47 -8.57 -1.19
C LEU A 163 -0.07 -7.71 -2.40
N SER A 164 -0.44 -8.14 -3.61
CA SER A 164 0.06 -7.59 -4.87
C SER A 164 -0.69 -6.35 -5.35
N PHE A 165 0.00 -5.55 -6.15
CA PHE A 165 -0.56 -4.57 -7.07
C PHE A 165 -0.13 -4.90 -8.51
N TYR A 166 -0.83 -4.36 -9.50
CA TYR A 166 -0.43 -4.55 -10.90
C TYR A 166 0.72 -3.61 -11.22
N HIS A 167 1.82 -4.17 -11.71
CA HIS A 167 3.01 -3.42 -12.09
C HIS A 167 3.11 -3.38 -13.62
N GLU A 168 2.91 -2.21 -14.22
CA GLU A 168 2.85 -2.04 -15.68
C GLU A 168 4.13 -2.51 -16.39
N GLY A 169 5.31 -2.14 -15.86
CA GLY A 169 6.60 -2.53 -16.43
C GLY A 169 6.87 -4.04 -16.40
N LEU A 170 6.28 -4.75 -15.43
CA LEU A 170 6.32 -6.22 -15.37
C LEU A 170 5.21 -6.87 -16.21
N GLY A 171 4.14 -6.13 -16.49
CA GLY A 171 2.92 -6.67 -17.11
C GLY A 171 2.21 -7.72 -16.26
N ASP A 172 2.44 -7.73 -14.94
CA ASP A 172 1.95 -8.75 -14.00
C ASP A 172 1.74 -8.17 -12.60
N TRP A 173 1.17 -8.99 -11.73
CA TRP A 173 0.97 -8.71 -10.32
C TRP A 173 2.26 -8.90 -9.53
N TYR A 174 2.59 -7.91 -8.72
CA TYR A 174 3.81 -7.86 -7.93
C TYR A 174 3.52 -7.44 -6.48
N ALA A 175 4.13 -8.15 -5.54
CA ALA A 175 4.22 -7.76 -4.14
C ALA A 175 5.70 -7.66 -3.76
N PRO A 176 6.19 -6.52 -3.24
CA PRO A 176 7.56 -6.42 -2.76
C PRO A 176 7.79 -7.30 -1.53
N SER A 177 8.98 -7.85 -1.40
CA SER A 177 9.41 -8.52 -0.16
C SER A 177 9.41 -7.54 1.00
N GLY A 178 8.98 -7.98 2.18
CA GLY A 178 8.98 -7.17 3.39
C GLY A 178 7.81 -7.48 4.32
N THR A 179 7.38 -6.48 5.09
CA THR A 179 6.35 -6.63 6.11
C THR A 179 5.00 -6.08 5.64
N TYR A 180 3.96 -6.86 5.87
CA TYR A 180 2.56 -6.50 5.67
C TYR A 180 1.83 -6.60 7.01
N GLU A 181 0.86 -5.75 7.21
CA GLU A 181 -0.03 -5.81 8.37
C GLU A 181 -1.38 -6.37 7.95
N VAL A 182 -1.82 -7.41 8.64
CA VAL A 182 -3.17 -7.99 8.52
C VAL A 182 -4.05 -7.37 9.59
N LEU A 183 -5.17 -6.82 9.17
CA LEU A 183 -6.09 -6.06 9.98
C LEU A 183 -7.45 -6.73 9.97
N ILE A 184 -8.02 -7.00 11.14
CA ILE A 184 -9.37 -7.53 11.27
C ILE A 184 -10.24 -6.45 11.92
N GLY A 185 -11.38 -6.15 11.32
CA GLY A 185 -12.26 -5.10 11.82
C GLY A 185 -13.73 -5.27 11.48
N HIS A 186 -14.53 -4.41 12.12
CA HIS A 186 -15.97 -4.25 11.90
C HIS A 186 -16.27 -3.35 10.70
N ALA A 187 -15.38 -2.38 10.46
CA ALA A 187 -15.44 -1.42 9.36
C ALA A 187 -14.01 -0.98 8.98
N SER A 188 -13.88 -0.20 7.92
CA SER A 188 -12.55 0.27 7.47
C SER A 188 -11.85 1.19 8.48
N ASP A 189 -12.59 1.90 9.32
CA ASP A 189 -12.11 2.78 10.38
C ASP A 189 -12.15 2.13 11.78
N GLU A 190 -12.74 0.94 11.91
CA GLU A 190 -12.90 0.23 13.18
C GLU A 190 -12.16 -1.11 13.13
N ILE A 191 -10.84 -1.05 13.37
CA ILE A 191 -9.96 -2.22 13.37
C ILE A 191 -9.80 -2.74 14.80
N ALA A 192 -10.25 -3.98 15.02
CA ALA A 192 -10.21 -4.65 16.31
C ALA A 192 -8.88 -5.36 16.59
N LEU A 193 -8.32 -6.04 15.59
CA LEU A 193 -7.10 -6.84 15.75
C LEU A 193 -6.10 -6.55 14.64
N ARG A 194 -4.80 -6.71 14.96
CA ARG A 194 -3.69 -6.49 14.06
C ARG A 194 -2.66 -7.61 14.20
N GLY A 195 -2.07 -8.00 13.08
CA GLY A 195 -0.96 -8.96 13.07
C GLY A 195 -0.01 -8.66 11.92
N GLU A 196 1.25 -9.04 12.04
CA GLU A 196 2.26 -8.84 11.00
C GLU A 196 2.46 -10.14 10.21
N LEU A 197 2.64 -9.99 8.90
CA LEU A 197 2.94 -11.05 7.95
C LEU A 197 4.19 -10.68 7.16
N SER A 198 5.24 -11.51 7.24
CA SER A 198 6.40 -11.36 6.38
C SER A 198 6.13 -11.98 5.01
N PHE A 199 6.57 -11.30 3.95
CA PHE A 199 6.48 -11.80 2.59
C PHE A 199 7.83 -11.78 1.88
N LYS A 200 8.11 -12.80 1.10
CA LYS A 200 9.32 -12.88 0.29
C LYS A 200 8.98 -13.29 -1.13
N THR A 201 9.37 -12.46 -2.11
CA THR A 201 9.25 -12.76 -3.53
C THR A 201 10.61 -13.05 -4.16
N GLU A 202 10.62 -13.94 -5.16
CA GLU A 202 11.74 -14.16 -6.07
C GLU A 202 11.63 -13.32 -7.35
N LYS A 203 10.45 -12.68 -7.57
CA LYS A 203 10.23 -11.81 -8.74
C LYS A 203 11.11 -10.56 -8.63
N GLN A 204 11.81 -10.26 -9.72
CA GLN A 204 12.58 -9.01 -9.87
C GLN A 204 11.83 -8.06 -10.78
N LEU A 205 11.77 -6.79 -10.38
CA LEU A 205 11.19 -5.76 -11.24
C LEU A 205 12.16 -5.46 -12.40
N PRO A 206 11.66 -5.32 -13.65
CA PRO A 206 12.47 -4.85 -14.74
C PRO A 206 12.92 -3.42 -14.44
N LEU A 207 14.22 -3.19 -14.50
CA LEU A 207 14.82 -1.87 -14.40
C LEU A 207 15.05 -1.32 -15.80
N TYR A 208 14.41 -0.21 -16.15
CA TYR A 208 14.73 0.58 -17.34
C TYR A 208 15.47 1.84 -16.90
N VAL A 209 16.74 1.94 -17.30
CA VAL A 209 17.58 3.07 -16.91
C VAL A 209 17.31 4.27 -17.81
N SER A 210 17.06 5.41 -17.20
CA SER A 210 16.89 6.71 -17.85
C SER A 210 17.69 7.79 -17.14
N GLY A 211 17.76 8.98 -17.69
CA GLY A 211 18.36 10.12 -17.00
C GLY A 211 17.67 10.48 -15.66
N ALA A 212 16.42 10.05 -15.46
CA ALA A 212 15.69 10.26 -14.21
C ALA A 212 15.93 9.16 -13.17
N THR A 213 16.48 8.01 -13.55
CA THR A 213 16.80 6.92 -12.63
C THR A 213 17.83 7.39 -11.61
N THR A 214 17.57 7.14 -10.33
CA THR A 214 18.43 7.61 -9.23
C THR A 214 19.66 6.71 -9.06
N ILE A 215 20.72 7.27 -8.51
CA ILE A 215 21.93 6.52 -8.15
C ILE A 215 21.58 5.37 -7.19
N GLY A 216 20.64 5.60 -6.26
CA GLY A 216 20.21 4.58 -5.32
C GLY A 216 19.52 3.38 -5.97
N GLU A 217 18.63 3.61 -6.95
CA GLU A 217 17.99 2.54 -7.71
C GLU A 217 19.04 1.72 -8.48
N LEU A 218 20.03 2.38 -9.08
CA LEU A 218 21.11 1.71 -9.79
C LEU A 218 22.03 0.92 -8.88
N MET A 219 22.30 1.43 -7.67
CA MET A 219 23.12 0.72 -6.67
C MET A 219 22.37 -0.48 -6.05
N ALA A 220 21.05 -0.44 -6.02
CA ALA A 220 20.24 -1.55 -5.50
C ALA A 220 20.15 -2.73 -6.49
N HIS A 221 20.40 -2.51 -7.78
CA HIS A 221 20.24 -3.55 -8.80
C HIS A 221 21.58 -4.25 -9.10
N PRO A 222 21.66 -5.60 -9.08
CA PRO A 222 22.91 -6.35 -9.15
C PRO A 222 23.71 -6.13 -10.45
N VAL A 223 23.03 -5.83 -11.58
CA VAL A 223 23.69 -5.59 -12.88
C VAL A 223 24.25 -4.17 -12.97
N THR A 224 23.57 -3.16 -12.41
CA THR A 224 23.98 -1.75 -12.55
C THR A 224 24.87 -1.27 -11.40
N ALA A 225 24.79 -1.91 -10.21
CA ALA A 225 25.60 -1.54 -9.04
C ALA A 225 27.12 -1.47 -9.31
N PRO A 226 27.76 -2.45 -9.99
CA PRO A 226 29.18 -2.39 -10.30
C PRO A 226 29.54 -1.22 -11.23
N ILE A 227 28.67 -0.90 -12.19
CA ILE A 227 28.87 0.17 -13.17
C ILE A 227 28.86 1.55 -12.45
N ILE A 228 27.88 1.76 -11.60
CA ILE A 228 27.75 3.00 -10.81
C ILE A 228 28.85 3.09 -9.75
N GLY A 229 29.20 1.99 -9.11
CA GLY A 229 30.30 1.96 -8.14
C GLY A 229 31.62 2.42 -8.75
N GLY A 230 31.93 1.95 -9.97
CA GLY A 230 33.12 2.38 -10.72
C GLY A 230 33.09 3.89 -11.07
N LEU A 231 31.94 4.42 -11.49
CA LEU A 231 31.79 5.85 -11.76
C LEU A 231 32.03 6.69 -10.50
N MET A 232 31.45 6.28 -9.38
CA MET A 232 31.60 7.00 -8.11
C MET A 232 33.04 7.01 -7.59
N GLN A 233 33.77 5.88 -7.72
CA GLN A 233 35.19 5.82 -7.38
C GLN A 233 36.04 6.78 -8.24
N ASN A 234 35.78 6.84 -9.55
CA ASN A 234 36.45 7.76 -10.45
C ASN A 234 36.16 9.23 -10.10
N MET A 235 34.93 9.56 -9.74
CA MET A 235 34.55 10.91 -9.31
C MET A 235 35.21 11.30 -7.99
N GLN A 236 35.28 10.40 -7.01
CA GLN A 236 35.98 10.63 -5.74
C GLN A 236 37.47 10.85 -5.96
N GLY A 237 38.11 10.10 -6.85
CA GLY A 237 39.50 10.29 -7.23
C GLY A 237 39.75 11.65 -7.88
N ALA A 238 38.88 12.13 -8.73
CA ALA A 238 38.97 13.45 -9.36
C ALA A 238 38.74 14.61 -8.36
N MET A 239 37.76 14.46 -7.42
CA MET A 239 37.51 15.46 -6.37
C MET A 239 38.63 15.48 -5.31
N GLY A 240 39.20 14.32 -4.96
CA GLY A 240 40.34 14.24 -4.05
C GLY A 240 41.61 14.87 -4.63
N ALA A 241 41.80 14.83 -5.94
CA ALA A 241 42.91 15.51 -6.61
C ALA A 241 42.75 17.05 -6.67
N MET A 242 41.53 17.58 -6.55
CA MET A 242 41.24 19.01 -6.47
C MET A 242 41.35 19.60 -5.04
N GLN A 243 41.32 18.77 -4.00
CA GLN A 243 41.40 19.17 -2.59
C GLN A 243 42.79 19.01 -1.94
N SER A 244 43.86 19.08 -2.70
CA SER A 244 45.21 19.09 -2.14
C SER A 244 45.63 20.50 -1.73
N ASP A 245 45.00 21.07 -0.70
CA ASP A 245 45.57 22.13 0.10
C ASP A 245 45.70 21.63 1.56
N PRO A 246 46.93 21.50 2.11
CA PRO A 246 47.16 20.77 3.37
C PRO A 246 46.97 21.58 4.64
N THR A 247 46.21 22.68 4.64
CA THR A 247 46.18 23.61 5.79
C THR A 247 44.86 23.81 6.49
N GLU A 248 43.81 23.02 6.24
CA GLU A 248 42.61 23.04 7.10
C GLU A 248 42.29 21.66 7.65
N ASN A 249 42.77 21.39 8.86
CA ASN A 249 42.19 20.42 9.77
C ASN A 249 40.83 20.94 10.23
N VAL A 250 39.79 20.68 9.47
CA VAL A 250 38.42 20.73 9.98
C VAL A 250 38.17 19.40 10.65
N GLU A 251 38.26 19.38 11.98
CA GLU A 251 37.79 18.26 12.79
C GLU A 251 36.33 17.97 12.38
N ASP A 252 36.12 16.77 11.85
CA ASP A 252 34.81 16.22 11.49
C ASP A 252 34.01 15.98 12.79
N THR A 253 33.40 17.07 13.31
CA THR A 253 32.66 17.05 14.58
C THR A 253 31.22 16.60 14.43
N LEU A 254 30.77 16.20 13.21
CA LEU A 254 29.42 15.73 12.98
C LEU A 254 29.42 14.59 11.94
N GLY A 255 29.36 13.35 12.41
CA GLY A 255 29.09 12.14 11.61
C GLY A 255 27.81 12.19 10.79
N THR A 256 27.08 13.29 10.82
CA THR A 256 25.88 13.62 10.03
C THR A 256 26.18 14.10 8.61
N GLY A 257 27.36 14.68 8.34
CA GLY A 257 27.71 15.23 7.02
C GLY A 257 27.88 14.14 5.95
N ALA A 258 28.61 13.09 6.27
CA ALA A 258 28.85 11.98 5.33
C ALA A 258 27.59 11.16 5.06
N GLU A 259 26.77 10.92 6.07
CA GLU A 259 25.48 10.20 5.90
C GLU A 259 24.46 11.04 5.13
N MET A 260 24.41 12.34 5.41
CA MET A 260 23.53 13.26 4.68
C MET A 260 23.97 13.39 3.21
N MET A 261 25.27 13.47 2.93
CA MET A 261 25.82 13.49 1.58
C MET A 261 25.48 12.16 0.84
N LYS A 262 25.64 11.03 1.50
CA LYS A 262 25.29 9.71 0.96
C LYS A 262 23.80 9.61 0.65
N ALA A 263 22.93 10.07 1.54
CA ALA A 263 21.49 10.08 1.33
C ALA A 263 21.08 11.00 0.16
N MET A 264 21.72 12.18 0.07
CA MET A 264 21.49 13.14 -1.02
C MET A 264 21.93 12.57 -2.37
N MET A 265 23.09 11.91 -2.43
CA MET A 265 23.56 11.23 -3.64
C MET A 265 22.68 10.06 -4.02
N HIS A 266 22.19 9.30 -3.04
CA HIS A 266 21.31 8.16 -3.29
C HIS A 266 20.01 8.55 -4.01
N GLY A 267 19.43 9.70 -3.65
CA GLY A 267 18.23 10.25 -4.30
C GLY A 267 18.50 11.04 -5.59
N MET A 268 19.76 11.21 -6.00
CA MET A 268 20.13 12.04 -7.14
C MET A 268 19.87 11.32 -8.46
N PRO A 269 19.12 11.91 -9.43
CA PRO A 269 18.96 11.39 -10.78
C PRO A 269 20.29 11.42 -11.55
N LEU A 270 20.52 10.41 -12.43
CA LEU A 270 21.72 10.34 -13.26
C LEU A 270 22.00 11.63 -14.06
N LYS A 271 20.95 12.20 -14.66
CA LYS A 271 21.09 13.44 -15.45
C LYS A 271 21.63 14.64 -14.62
N SER A 272 21.43 14.63 -13.30
CA SER A 272 21.91 15.70 -12.43
C SER A 272 23.42 15.69 -12.31
N LEU A 273 24.09 14.56 -12.52
CA LEU A 273 25.56 14.48 -12.58
C LEU A 273 26.14 15.31 -13.74
N ALA A 274 25.42 15.39 -14.86
CA ALA A 274 25.82 16.20 -16.02
C ALA A 274 25.85 17.72 -15.68
N SER A 275 25.00 18.15 -14.77
CA SER A 275 24.93 19.57 -14.36
C SER A 275 26.17 20.06 -13.61
N PHE A 276 26.93 19.12 -13.01
CA PHE A 276 28.15 19.43 -12.26
C PHE A 276 29.43 19.35 -13.10
N ALA A 277 29.42 18.66 -14.24
CA ALA A 277 30.63 18.31 -14.98
C ALA A 277 30.61 18.69 -16.49
N GLY A 278 29.58 19.40 -16.94
CA GLY A 278 29.54 19.96 -18.31
C GLY A 278 29.09 19.00 -19.42
N ALA A 279 29.13 19.47 -20.67
CA ALA A 279 28.56 18.78 -21.84
C ALA A 279 29.21 17.41 -22.16
N GLU A 280 30.49 17.26 -21.85
CA GLU A 280 31.25 16.02 -22.08
C GLU A 280 30.76 14.89 -21.16
N MET A 281 30.48 15.20 -19.90
CA MET A 281 29.88 14.27 -18.94
C MET A 281 28.45 13.89 -19.33
N ALA A 282 27.67 14.81 -19.90
CA ALA A 282 26.33 14.52 -20.38
C ALA A 282 26.34 13.44 -21.46
N ALA A 283 27.27 13.50 -22.42
CA ALA A 283 27.43 12.50 -23.46
C ALA A 283 27.86 11.13 -22.88
N GLN A 284 28.76 11.14 -21.88
CA GLN A 284 29.18 9.89 -21.21
C GLN A 284 28.03 9.24 -20.44
N ILE A 285 27.19 10.03 -19.76
CA ILE A 285 26.01 9.52 -19.05
C ILE A 285 25.03 8.88 -20.02
N GLU A 286 24.78 9.47 -21.18
CA GLU A 286 23.89 8.91 -22.21
C GLU A 286 24.40 7.55 -22.72
N LEU A 287 25.70 7.46 -23.01
CA LEU A 287 26.32 6.18 -23.40
C LEU A 287 26.25 5.15 -22.27
N MET A 288 26.41 5.56 -21.03
CA MET A 288 26.31 4.70 -19.86
C MET A 288 24.88 4.18 -19.67
N ILE A 289 23.85 5.04 -19.86
CA ILE A 289 22.44 4.65 -19.84
C ILE A 289 22.17 3.58 -20.89
N GLN A 290 22.63 3.79 -22.12
CA GLN A 290 22.49 2.81 -23.22
C GLN A 290 23.18 1.50 -22.87
N GLY A 291 24.41 1.53 -22.35
CA GLY A 291 25.15 0.35 -21.93
C GLY A 291 24.48 -0.43 -20.80
N MET A 292 23.95 0.28 -19.81
CA MET A 292 23.18 -0.35 -18.71
C MET A 292 21.90 -0.99 -19.20
N ASN A 293 21.14 -0.33 -20.07
CA ASN A 293 19.93 -0.91 -20.65
C ASN A 293 20.24 -2.15 -21.50
N GLN A 294 21.32 -2.12 -22.27
CA GLN A 294 21.77 -3.28 -23.02
C GLN A 294 22.17 -4.44 -22.11
N ALA A 295 22.88 -4.16 -21.01
CA ALA A 295 23.26 -5.17 -20.01
C ALA A 295 22.04 -5.77 -19.27
N LEU A 296 20.97 -4.99 -19.13
CA LEU A 296 19.69 -5.40 -18.55
C LEU A 296 18.79 -6.16 -19.54
N GLY A 297 19.18 -6.25 -20.82
CA GLY A 297 18.36 -6.87 -21.88
C GLY A 297 17.20 -5.99 -22.36
N ASN A 298 17.18 -4.70 -22.01
CA ASN A 298 16.19 -3.74 -22.49
C ASN A 298 16.51 -3.38 -23.96
N LYS A 299 15.47 -3.32 -24.80
CA LYS A 299 15.59 -2.93 -26.22
C LYS A 299 15.32 -1.44 -26.38
#